data_d056852c43c75903561f5110d6b49017
#
_entry.id   d056852c43c75903561f5110d6b49017
#
_cell.length_a   1.000
_cell.length_b   1.000
_cell.length_c   1.000
_cell.angle_alpha   90.00
_cell.angle_beta   90.00
_cell.angle_gamma   90.00
#
_symmetry.space_group_name_H-M   'P 1'
#
loop_
_entity.id
_entity.type
_entity.pdbx_description
1 polymer ?
#
loop_
_entity_poly.entity_id
_entity_poly.type
_entity_poly.pdbx_seq_one_letter_code
_entity_poly.pdbx_strand_id
1 'polypeptide(L)' 'MKYRIIRSEVRFEHDDNTEYKLHLPGANKEEMSLRGEDGVLLIGLNNKEKKLNIGREFDSNSVNAKLDDDILTVQVPK' A
#
# COMPACT_ATOMS: atom_id res chain seq x y z
N MET A 1 -13.98 26.68 9.04
CA MET A 1 -12.93 26.30 8.22
C MET A 1 -12.91 24.84 8.02
N LYS A 2 -12.47 24.47 6.93
CA LYS A 2 -12.45 23.13 6.75
C LYS A 2 -11.21 22.70 6.10
N TYR A 3 -10.78 21.59 6.47
CA TYR A 3 -9.67 21.07 5.78
C TYR A 3 -9.94 19.63 5.61
N ARG A 4 -9.20 18.98 4.81
CA ARG A 4 -9.44 17.64 4.62
C ARG A 4 -8.16 16.89 4.70
N ILE A 5 -8.25 15.66 5.06
CA ILE A 5 -7.13 14.78 5.10
C ILE A 5 -6.83 14.37 3.71
N ILE A 6 -5.75 14.80 3.20
CA ILE A 6 -5.45 14.50 1.86
C ILE A 6 -4.77 13.19 1.72
N ARG A 7 -3.99 12.79 2.72
CA ARG A 7 -3.33 11.55 2.58
C ARG A 7 -3.93 10.54 3.46
N SER A 8 -4.22 9.38 2.92
CA SER A 8 -4.75 8.29 3.69
C SER A 8 -3.70 7.22 3.89
N GLU A 9 -2.45 7.56 3.70
CA GLU A 9 -1.38 6.60 3.88
C GLU A 9 -0.32 7.15 4.82
N VAL A 10 0.28 6.27 5.59
CA VAL A 10 1.32 6.61 6.54
C VAL A 10 2.49 5.71 6.27
N ARG A 11 3.69 6.25 6.34
CA ARG A 11 4.90 5.51 6.04
C ARG A 11 5.78 5.43 7.28
N PHE A 12 6.28 4.23 7.55
CA PHE A 12 7.19 4.00 8.65
C PHE A 12 8.46 3.36 8.11
N GLU A 13 9.62 3.91 8.46
CA GLU A 13 10.89 3.33 8.05
C GLU A 13 11.41 2.44 9.17
N HIS A 14 11.74 1.22 8.84
CA HIS A 14 12.36 0.30 9.75
C HIS A 14 13.73 -0.10 9.21
N ASP A 15 14.52 -0.77 9.99
CA ASP A 15 15.87 -1.15 9.57
C ASP A 15 15.86 -2.07 8.37
N ASP A 16 14.92 -2.99 8.31
CA ASP A 16 14.90 -4.01 7.26
C ASP A 16 13.73 -3.89 6.32
N ASN A 17 12.85 -2.91 6.50
CA ASN A 17 11.74 -2.75 5.58
C ASN A 17 11.13 -1.37 5.72
N THR A 18 10.33 -1.00 4.73
CA THR A 18 9.52 0.20 4.79
C THR A 18 8.07 -0.26 4.90
N GLU A 19 7.37 0.26 5.86
CA GLU A 19 6.00 -0.14 6.12
C GLU A 19 5.05 0.99 5.76
N TYR A 20 3.97 0.65 5.08
CA TYR A 20 2.95 1.62 4.70
C TYR A 20 1.62 1.16 5.25
N LYS A 21 0.84 2.09 5.76
CA LYS A 21 -0.52 1.78 6.18
C LYS A 21 -1.46 2.65 5.39
N LEU A 22 -2.43 2.02 4.76
CA LEU A 22 -3.40 2.70 3.92
C LEU A 22 -4.80 2.40 4.39
N HIS A 23 -5.62 3.43 4.43
CA HIS A 23 -7.02 3.24 4.79
C HIS A 23 -7.82 3.02 3.51
N LEU A 24 -8.38 1.84 3.36
CA LEU A 24 -9.11 1.47 2.15
C LEU A 24 -10.51 0.96 2.53
N PRO A 25 -11.41 1.86 2.84
CA PRO A 25 -12.75 1.43 3.28
C PRO A 25 -13.43 0.62 2.20
N GLY A 26 -14.03 -0.47 2.58
CA GLY A 26 -14.73 -1.32 1.66
C GLY A 26 -13.87 -2.23 0.81
N ALA A 27 -12.56 -2.24 1.05
CA ALA A 27 -11.69 -3.10 0.28
C ALA A 27 -11.93 -4.55 0.65
N ASN A 28 -11.82 -5.43 -0.35
CA ASN A 28 -12.03 -6.84 -0.16
C ASN A 28 -10.74 -7.56 -0.48
N LYS A 29 -10.19 -8.25 0.50
CA LYS A 29 -8.93 -8.92 0.35
C LYS A 29 -8.93 -9.90 -0.83
N GLU A 30 -10.05 -10.53 -1.09
CA GLU A 30 -10.12 -11.50 -2.16
C GLU A 30 -10.10 -10.88 -3.54
N GLU A 31 -10.39 -9.59 -3.62
CA GLU A 31 -10.39 -8.89 -4.88
C GLU A 31 -9.22 -7.96 -5.04
N MET A 32 -8.27 -8.07 -4.12
CA MET A 32 -7.13 -7.19 -4.12
C MET A 32 -5.95 -7.84 -4.80
N SER A 33 -5.22 -7.10 -5.59
CA SER A 33 -4.02 -7.60 -6.22
C SER A 33 -2.90 -6.60 -6.05
N LEU A 34 -1.67 -7.08 -6.13
CA LEU A 34 -0.50 -6.24 -5.98
C LEU A 34 0.44 -6.47 -7.15
N ARG A 35 0.99 -5.39 -7.66
CA ARG A 35 1.91 -5.48 -8.77
C ARG A 35 2.95 -4.36 -8.64
N GLY A 36 4.20 -4.65 -8.91
CA GLY A 36 5.25 -3.66 -8.84
C GLY A 36 5.69 -3.23 -10.22
N GLU A 37 5.93 -1.91 -10.37
CA GLU A 37 6.36 -1.40 -11.65
C GLU A 37 7.11 -0.09 -11.45
N ASP A 38 8.39 -0.06 -11.84
CA ASP A 38 9.19 1.17 -11.79
C ASP A 38 9.16 1.87 -10.43
N GLY A 39 9.31 1.09 -9.37
CA GLY A 39 9.35 1.68 -8.04
C GLY A 39 8.00 2.07 -7.50
N VAL A 40 6.93 1.65 -8.16
CA VAL A 40 5.57 1.95 -7.73
C VAL A 40 4.86 0.63 -7.47
N LEU A 41 4.16 0.54 -6.37
CA LEU A 41 3.33 -0.63 -6.08
C LEU A 41 1.91 -0.30 -6.50
N LEU A 42 1.37 -1.12 -7.38
CA LEU A 42 0.01 -0.94 -7.86
C LEU A 42 -0.89 -1.88 -7.10
N ILE A 43 -1.86 -1.30 -6.41
CA ILE A 43 -2.79 -2.07 -5.60
C ILE A 43 -4.12 -2.06 -6.32
N GLY A 44 -4.50 -3.21 -6.86
CA GLY A 44 -5.77 -3.34 -7.58
C GLY A 44 -6.87 -3.65 -6.60
N LEU A 45 -7.95 -2.91 -6.72
CA LEU A 45 -9.14 -3.14 -5.92
C LEU A 45 -10.25 -3.52 -6.90
N ASN A 46 -11.44 -3.73 -6.41
CA ASN A 46 -12.55 -4.15 -7.24
C ASN A 46 -12.55 -3.55 -8.62
N ASN A 47 -12.71 -2.27 -8.70
CA ASN A 47 -12.76 -1.59 -9.99
C ASN A 47 -11.94 -0.33 -9.92
N LYS A 48 -10.93 -0.31 -9.06
CA LYS A 48 -10.06 0.82 -8.94
C LYS A 48 -8.65 0.36 -8.75
N GLU A 49 -7.72 1.26 -8.90
CA GLU A 49 -6.33 0.96 -8.69
C GLU A 49 -5.71 2.09 -7.92
N LYS A 50 -4.96 1.76 -6.88
CA LYS A 50 -4.27 2.75 -6.10
C LYS A 50 -2.78 2.58 -6.33
N LYS A 51 -2.08 3.68 -6.49
CA LYS A 51 -0.64 3.65 -6.70
C LYS A 51 0.07 4.09 -5.44
N LEU A 52 1.04 3.31 -5.04
CA LEU A 52 1.84 3.62 -3.87
C LEU A 52 3.27 3.79 -4.33
N ASN A 53 3.77 5.01 -4.23
CA ASN A 53 5.11 5.29 -4.70
C ASN A 53 6.13 4.85 -3.66
N ILE A 54 6.86 3.80 -3.97
CA ILE A 54 7.87 3.28 -3.06
C ILE A 54 9.16 4.10 -3.18
N GLY A 55 9.44 4.60 -4.38
CA GLY A 55 10.60 5.45 -4.59
C GLY A 55 11.89 4.71 -4.80
N ARG A 56 11.85 3.39 -4.91
CA ARG A 56 13.04 2.60 -5.19
C ARG A 56 12.58 1.28 -5.76
N GLU A 57 13.49 0.58 -6.34
CA GLU A 57 13.15 -0.72 -6.90
C GLU A 57 12.91 -1.71 -5.78
N PHE A 58 12.02 -2.62 -6.00
CA PHE A 58 11.69 -3.63 -5.01
C PHE A 58 11.15 -4.86 -5.73
N ASP A 59 11.18 -5.99 -5.04
CA ASP A 59 10.68 -7.25 -5.58
C ASP A 59 9.25 -7.41 -5.09
N SER A 60 8.29 -7.30 -6.00
CA SER A 60 6.89 -7.38 -5.61
C SER A 60 6.54 -8.73 -4.99
N ASN A 61 7.31 -9.77 -5.28
CA ASN A 61 7.06 -11.06 -4.67
C ASN A 61 7.49 -11.11 -3.21
N SER A 62 8.30 -10.14 -2.78
CA SER A 62 8.74 -10.08 -1.40
C SER A 62 7.92 -9.10 -0.57
N VAL A 63 6.99 -8.42 -1.19
CA VAL A 63 6.14 -7.47 -0.48
C VAL A 63 5.14 -8.24 0.34
N ASN A 64 4.99 -7.84 1.60
CA ASN A 64 4.05 -8.48 2.49
C ASN A 64 2.89 -7.51 2.72
N ALA A 65 1.69 -7.94 2.45
CA ALA A 65 0.52 -7.07 2.59
C ALA A 65 -0.54 -7.78 3.39
N LYS A 66 -1.17 -7.04 4.28
CA LYS A 66 -2.20 -7.60 5.12
C LYS A 66 -3.33 -6.59 5.25
N LEU A 67 -4.53 -7.01 4.98
CA LEU A 67 -5.71 -6.15 5.10
C LEU A 67 -6.46 -6.53 6.38
N ASP A 68 -6.65 -5.55 7.24
CA ASP A 68 -7.31 -5.80 8.51
C ASP A 68 -8.15 -4.57 8.85
N ASP A 69 -9.45 -4.75 8.94
CA ASP A 69 -10.35 -3.69 9.37
C ASP A 69 -10.21 -2.43 8.53
N ASP A 70 -10.20 -2.62 7.22
CA ASP A 70 -10.09 -1.54 6.24
C ASP A 70 -8.71 -0.87 6.23
N ILE A 71 -7.74 -1.42 6.94
CA ILE A 71 -6.39 -0.89 6.94
C ILE A 71 -5.50 -1.92 6.24
N LEU A 72 -4.86 -1.49 5.18
CA LEU A 72 -3.90 -2.32 4.49
C LEU A 72 -2.51 -1.97 4.97
N THR A 73 -1.80 -2.95 5.49
CA THR A 73 -0.43 -2.78 5.93
C THR A 73 0.47 -3.44 4.90
N VAL A 74 1.38 -2.67 4.33
CA VAL A 74 2.29 -3.17 3.30
C VAL A 74 3.70 -3.03 3.80
N GLN A 75 4.47 -4.10 3.74
CA GLN A 75 5.87 -4.09 4.16
C GLN A 75 6.72 -4.43 2.97
N VAL A 76 7.62 -3.54 2.62
CA VAL A 76 8.51 -3.68 1.48
C VAL A 76 9.93 -3.85 1.99
N PRO A 77 10.54 -5.02 1.82
CA PRO A 77 11.90 -5.25 2.33
C PRO A 77 12.90 -4.31 1.68
N LYS A 78 13.91 -3.96 2.43
CA LYS A 78 14.97 -3.10 1.92
C LYS A 78 16.08 -3.87 1.26
#